data_3c70e9e5b8f33793f892c2934bd967f6
#
_entry.id   3c70e9e5b8f33793f892c2934bd967f6
#
_cell.length_a   1.000
_cell.length_b   1.000
_cell.length_c   1.000
_cell.angle_alpha   90.00
_cell.angle_beta   90.00
_cell.angle_gamma   90.00
#
_symmetry.space_group_name_H-M   'P 1'
#
loop_
_entity.id
_entity.type
_entity.pdbx_description
1 polymer ?
#
loop_
_entity_poly.entity_id
_entity_poly.type
_entity_poly.pdbx_seq_one_letter_code
_entity_poly.pdbx_strand_id
1 'polypeptide(L)'
;MKPLHYTASALALGLALMANAQAVTTIPFWHSMEGELGKEVDSLAQRFNDTHPDYKIVPVYKGNYEQSLSAGIAAFRTGNAPAILQVYEVGTATMM
;
A
#
# COMPACT_ATOMS: atom_id res chain seq x y z
N MET A 1 -2.95 -40.87 -28.63
CA MET A 1 -1.61 -40.56 -28.12
C MET A 1 -1.17 -39.15 -28.34
N LYS A 2 -1.46 -38.55 -29.48
CA LYS A 2 -1.14 -37.15 -29.77
C LYS A 2 -1.78 -36.11 -28.86
N PRO A 3 -3.03 -36.28 -28.31
CA PRO A 3 -3.64 -35.29 -27.40
C PRO A 3 -2.90 -35.05 -26.08
N LEU A 4 -2.16 -36.06 -25.60
CA LEU A 4 -1.45 -35.94 -24.33
C LEU A 4 -0.26 -34.98 -24.39
N HIS A 5 0.40 -34.85 -25.53
CA HIS A 5 1.53 -33.94 -25.70
C HIS A 5 1.09 -32.46 -25.71
N TYR A 6 -0.07 -32.16 -26.28
CA TYR A 6 -0.61 -30.81 -26.32
C TYR A 6 -1.05 -30.33 -24.95
N THR A 7 -1.63 -31.22 -24.13
CA THR A 7 -2.07 -30.91 -22.78
C THR A 7 -0.88 -30.57 -21.88
N ALA A 8 0.22 -31.30 -21.97
CA ALA A 8 1.42 -31.06 -21.18
C ALA A 8 2.08 -29.71 -21.55
N SER A 9 2.11 -29.34 -22.82
CA SER A 9 2.65 -28.07 -23.27
C SER A 9 1.84 -26.89 -22.79
N ALA A 10 0.51 -26.99 -22.77
CA ALA A 10 -0.38 -25.93 -22.26
C ALA A 10 -0.19 -25.72 -20.76
N LEU A 11 -0.02 -26.79 -19.99
CA LEU A 11 0.27 -26.70 -18.56
C LEU A 11 1.61 -26.01 -18.26
N ALA A 12 2.65 -26.33 -19.02
CA ALA A 12 3.96 -25.71 -18.85
C ALA A 12 3.93 -24.19 -19.14
N LEU A 13 3.18 -23.76 -20.15
CA LEU A 13 2.99 -22.35 -20.47
C LEU A 13 2.23 -21.62 -19.36
N GLY A 14 1.19 -22.22 -18.81
CA GLY A 14 0.42 -21.64 -17.71
C GLY A 14 1.26 -21.45 -16.45
N LEU A 15 2.10 -22.42 -16.10
CA LEU A 15 3.01 -22.33 -14.96
C LEU A 15 4.08 -21.25 -15.17
N ALA A 16 4.62 -21.11 -16.36
CA ALA A 16 5.61 -20.09 -16.69
C ALA A 16 5.03 -18.67 -16.57
N LEU A 17 3.79 -18.47 -17.02
CA LEU A 17 3.09 -17.18 -16.89
C LEU A 17 2.81 -16.84 -15.42
N MET A 18 2.42 -17.82 -14.60
CA MET A 18 2.18 -17.62 -13.16
C MET A 18 3.48 -17.31 -12.41
N ALA A 19 4.60 -17.93 -12.80
CA ALA A 19 5.90 -17.70 -12.18
C ALA A 19 6.44 -16.29 -12.41
N ASN A 20 6.00 -15.62 -13.50
CA ASN A 20 6.41 -14.25 -13.82
C ASN A 20 5.48 -13.19 -13.21
N ALA A 21 4.36 -13.59 -12.59
CA ALA A 21 3.46 -12.67 -11.92
C ALA A 21 4.10 -12.22 -10.60
N GLN A 22 4.34 -10.92 -10.46
CA GLN A 22 4.91 -10.33 -9.25
C GLN A 22 3.80 -9.85 -8.32
N ALA A 23 3.97 -10.11 -7.03
CA ALA A 23 3.07 -9.59 -6.01
C ALA A 23 3.32 -8.09 -5.82
N VAL A 24 2.24 -7.32 -5.68
CA VAL A 24 2.29 -5.89 -5.38
C VAL A 24 2.39 -5.71 -3.88
N THR A 25 3.37 -4.92 -3.43
CA THR A 25 3.50 -4.53 -2.03
C THR A 25 2.58 -3.35 -1.74
N THR A 26 1.63 -3.54 -0.85
CA THR A 26 0.72 -2.48 -0.43
C THR A 26 1.35 -1.67 0.71
N ILE A 27 1.32 -0.34 0.57
CA ILE A 27 1.91 0.60 1.52
C ILE A 27 0.79 1.48 2.07
N PRO A 28 0.21 1.16 3.23
CA PRO A 28 -0.78 2.04 3.88
C PRO A 28 -0.12 3.33 4.32
N PHE A 29 -0.73 4.45 3.96
CA PHE A 29 -0.28 5.78 4.34
C PHE A 29 -1.42 6.50 5.07
N TRP A 30 -1.25 6.67 6.39
CA TRP A 30 -2.25 7.36 7.21
C TRP A 30 -1.91 8.83 7.31
N HIS A 31 -2.90 9.68 7.04
CA HIS A 31 -2.72 11.13 6.98
C HIS A 31 -3.92 11.86 7.55
N SER A 32 -3.75 13.17 7.72
CA SER A 32 -4.76 14.07 8.28
C SER A 32 -5.17 15.18 7.33
N MET A 33 -4.91 15.00 6.04
CA MET A 33 -5.28 15.97 5.01
C MET A 33 -6.70 15.74 4.55
N GLU A 34 -7.54 16.76 4.60
CA GLU A 34 -8.93 16.67 4.15
C GLU A 34 -9.22 17.70 3.07
N GLY A 35 -10.39 17.60 2.43
CA GLY A 35 -10.81 18.50 1.36
C GLY A 35 -9.83 18.47 0.17
N GLU A 36 -9.43 19.63 -0.29
CA GLU A 36 -8.52 19.76 -1.43
C GLU A 36 -7.13 19.19 -1.14
N LEU A 37 -6.64 19.30 0.10
CA LEU A 37 -5.37 18.70 0.48
C LEU A 37 -5.43 17.18 0.44
N GLY A 38 -6.55 16.59 0.81
CA GLY A 38 -6.77 15.14 0.69
C GLY A 38 -6.74 14.68 -0.76
N LYS A 39 -7.34 15.45 -1.66
CA LYS A 39 -7.30 15.17 -3.11
C LYS A 39 -5.86 15.23 -3.64
N GLU A 40 -5.05 16.17 -3.15
CA GLU A 40 -3.64 16.25 -3.51
C GLU A 40 -2.86 15.02 -3.06
N VAL A 41 -3.10 14.55 -1.85
CA VAL A 41 -2.49 13.31 -1.34
C VAL A 41 -2.85 12.12 -2.23
N ASP A 42 -4.12 11.98 -2.59
CA ASP A 42 -4.58 10.92 -3.49
C ASP A 42 -3.91 11.01 -4.86
N SER A 43 -3.78 12.22 -5.39
CA SER A 43 -3.14 12.48 -6.68
C SER A 43 -1.66 12.12 -6.66
N LEU A 44 -0.96 12.48 -5.59
CA LEU A 44 0.46 12.14 -5.42
C LEU A 44 0.67 10.62 -5.33
N ALA A 45 -0.17 9.94 -4.57
CA ALA A 45 -0.12 8.49 -4.45
C ALA A 45 -0.38 7.81 -5.81
N GLN A 46 -1.36 8.31 -6.56
CA GLN A 46 -1.69 7.77 -7.87
C GLN A 46 -0.52 7.91 -8.84
N ARG A 47 0.15 9.08 -8.86
CA ARG A 47 1.32 9.29 -9.71
C ARG A 47 2.48 8.37 -9.36
N PHE A 48 2.72 8.14 -8.07
CA PHE A 48 3.72 7.17 -7.65
C PHE A 48 3.33 5.76 -8.08
N ASN A 49 2.09 5.37 -7.84
CA ASN A 49 1.61 4.03 -8.17
C ASN A 49 1.68 3.74 -9.66
N ASP A 50 1.40 4.74 -10.50
CA ASP A 50 1.44 4.59 -11.96
C ASP A 50 2.85 4.32 -12.49
N THR A 51 3.89 4.80 -11.78
CA THR A 51 5.28 4.65 -12.20
C THR A 51 6.05 3.59 -11.42
N HIS A 52 5.42 2.97 -10.41
CA HIS A 52 6.03 1.94 -9.57
C HIS A 52 5.09 0.74 -9.43
N PRO A 53 4.99 -0.10 -10.48
CA PRO A 53 3.99 -1.17 -10.51
C PRO A 53 4.16 -2.25 -9.44
N ASP A 54 5.33 -2.33 -8.79
CA ASP A 54 5.59 -3.30 -7.72
C ASP A 54 5.07 -2.82 -6.36
N TYR A 55 4.62 -1.56 -6.28
CA TYR A 55 4.16 -0.93 -5.04
C TYR A 55 2.81 -0.28 -5.23
N LYS A 56 2.04 -0.23 -4.16
CA LYS A 56 0.76 0.48 -4.16
C LYS A 56 0.62 1.25 -2.86
N ILE A 57 0.77 2.57 -2.92
CA ILE A 57 0.47 3.44 -1.80
C ILE A 57 -1.04 3.58 -1.70
N VAL A 58 -1.58 3.34 -0.50
CA VAL A 58 -3.01 3.46 -0.20
C VAL A 58 -3.17 4.54 0.85
N PRO A 59 -3.49 5.79 0.46
CA PRO A 59 -3.76 6.85 1.42
C PRO A 59 -5.05 6.58 2.18
N VAL A 60 -5.01 6.80 3.50
CA VAL A 60 -6.18 6.67 4.36
C VAL A 60 -6.25 7.87 5.29
N TYR A 61 -7.33 8.63 5.21
CA TYR A 61 -7.60 9.74 6.12
C TYR A 61 -7.98 9.17 7.49
N LYS A 62 -7.25 9.55 8.52
CA LYS A 62 -7.42 9.03 9.90
C LYS A 62 -7.92 10.08 10.90
N GLY A 63 -8.53 11.14 10.41
CA GLY A 63 -8.99 12.23 11.24
C GLY A 63 -7.96 13.33 11.36
N ASN A 64 -8.10 14.21 12.35
CA ASN A 64 -7.13 15.27 12.58
C ASN A 64 -5.78 14.72 13.09
N TYR A 65 -4.80 15.58 13.27
CA TYR A 65 -3.47 15.14 13.69
C TYR A 65 -3.45 14.38 15.01
N GLU A 66 -4.25 14.81 16.01
CA GLU A 66 -4.32 14.12 17.29
C GLU A 66 -4.97 12.74 17.17
N GLN A 67 -6.06 12.66 16.42
CA GLN A 67 -6.76 11.40 16.15
C GLN A 67 -5.87 10.41 15.41
N SER A 68 -5.20 10.88 14.37
CA SER A 68 -4.30 10.04 13.56
C SER A 68 -3.11 9.56 14.37
N LEU A 69 -2.51 10.42 15.20
CA LEU A 69 -1.40 10.04 16.08
C LEU A 69 -1.83 8.97 17.08
N SER A 70 -2.97 9.16 17.73
CA SER A 70 -3.52 8.18 18.68
C SER A 70 -3.80 6.84 18.01
N ALA A 71 -4.39 6.86 16.81
CA ALA A 71 -4.66 5.65 16.05
C ALA A 71 -3.36 4.94 15.66
N GLY A 72 -2.33 5.69 15.25
CA GLY A 72 -1.03 5.14 14.89
C GLY A 72 -0.33 4.48 16.08
N ILE A 73 -0.35 5.10 17.24
CA ILE A 73 0.22 4.55 18.47
C ILE A 73 -0.50 3.24 18.86
N ALA A 74 -1.84 3.25 18.83
CA ALA A 74 -2.62 2.06 19.14
C ALA A 74 -2.32 0.92 18.16
N ALA A 75 -2.26 1.23 16.87
CA ALA A 75 -1.94 0.24 15.83
C ALA A 75 -0.53 -0.32 15.98
N PHE A 76 0.44 0.52 16.32
CA PHE A 76 1.82 0.08 16.58
C PHE A 76 1.89 -0.92 17.71
N ARG A 77 1.16 -0.66 18.82
CA ARG A 77 1.13 -1.55 19.98
C ARG A 77 0.54 -2.92 19.67
N THR A 78 -0.35 -3.00 18.70
CA THR A 78 -0.97 -4.27 18.28
C THR A 78 -0.31 -4.92 17.07
N GLY A 79 0.80 -4.37 16.59
CA GLY A 79 1.51 -4.90 15.44
C GLY A 79 0.85 -4.60 14.08
N ASN A 80 -0.06 -3.61 14.03
CA ASN A 80 -0.83 -3.26 12.84
C ASN A 80 -0.55 -1.83 12.35
N ALA A 81 0.63 -1.29 12.65
CA ALA A 81 1.01 0.07 12.26
C ALA A 81 1.02 0.22 10.73
N PRO A 82 0.63 1.41 10.21
CA PRO A 82 0.80 1.69 8.79
C PRO A 82 2.28 1.80 8.43
N ALA A 83 2.60 1.63 7.16
CA ALA A 83 3.97 1.80 6.68
C ALA A 83 4.40 3.28 6.75
N ILE A 84 3.48 4.21 6.53
CA ILE A 84 3.75 5.65 6.60
C ILE A 84 2.66 6.29 7.45
N LEU A 85 3.09 7.14 8.40
CA LEU A 85 2.21 7.93 9.24
C LEU A 85 2.62 9.40 9.18
N GLN A 86 1.71 10.25 8.73
CA GLN A 86 1.92 11.70 8.78
C GLN A 86 1.73 12.17 10.23
N VAL A 87 2.72 12.92 10.73
CA VAL A 87 2.64 13.55 12.05
C VAL A 87 2.92 15.06 11.92
N TYR A 88 2.37 15.85 12.85
CA TYR A 88 2.64 17.27 12.91
C TYR A 88 3.79 17.54 13.89
N GLU A 89 4.30 18.77 13.89
CA GLU A 89 5.50 19.12 14.66
C GLU A 89 5.37 18.88 16.16
N VAL A 90 4.19 19.10 16.72
CA VAL A 90 3.93 18.87 18.15
C VAL A 90 3.96 17.36 18.48
N GLY A 91 3.55 16.51 17.54
CA GLY A 91 3.53 15.07 17.72
C GLY A 91 4.88 14.40 17.54
N THR A 92 5.86 15.09 16.97
CA THR A 92 7.16 14.51 16.62
C THR A 92 7.88 13.98 17.86
N ALA A 93 7.87 14.71 18.97
CA ALA A 93 8.52 14.30 20.21
C ALA A 93 7.91 13.02 20.78
N THR A 94 6.61 12.84 20.62
CA THR A 94 5.90 11.62 21.05
C THR A 94 6.35 10.39 20.25
N MET A 95 6.72 10.59 18.98
CA MET A 95 7.13 9.51 18.09
C MET A 95 8.60 9.12 18.22
N MET A 96 9.40 9.95 18.88
CA MET A 96 10.81 9.67 19.12
C MET A 96 11.02 8.82 20.37
#